data_b10af4d6e37dc9b35464a61fb039719d
#
_entry.id   b10af4d6e37dc9b35464a61fb039719d
#
_cell.length_a   1.000
_cell.length_b   1.000
_cell.length_c   1.000
_cell.angle_alpha   90.00
_cell.angle_beta   90.00
_cell.angle_gamma   90.00
#
_symmetry.space_group_name_H-M   'P 1'
#
loop_
_entity.id
_entity.type
_entity.pdbx_description
1 polymer ?
#
loop_
_entity_poly.entity_id
_entity_poly.type
_entity_poly.pdbx_seq_one_letter_code
_entity_poly.pdbx_strand_id
1 'polypeptide(L)'
;MPNAIAQFAGANYLNLETFRKTGVGVRTPVWFAQDVSHSAPSITVFYLYSEAGAGKVKRIRNNPRVRVAPCNMRGDVLGAWVDGRARICQNDEAAYGQQLLTRKYSLLKILGDFFSRLMHHKQTVIAVEID
;
A
#
# COMPACT_ATOMS: atom_id res chain seq x y z
N MET A 1 -8.55 8.43 -16.13
CA MET A 1 -7.63 9.57 -16.16
C MET A 1 -6.24 9.10 -15.78
N PRO A 2 -5.29 9.22 -16.69
CA PRO A 2 -3.93 8.77 -16.40
C PRO A 2 -3.27 9.50 -15.23
N ASN A 3 -3.70 10.74 -14.97
CA ASN A 3 -3.10 11.56 -13.92
C ASN A 3 -3.43 11.07 -12.51
N ALA A 4 -4.47 10.25 -12.34
CA ALA A 4 -4.84 9.72 -11.03
C ALA A 4 -3.73 8.82 -10.45
N ILE A 5 -3.00 8.10 -11.32
CA ILE A 5 -1.88 7.26 -10.88
C ILE A 5 -0.61 8.10 -10.73
N ALA A 6 -0.41 9.08 -11.62
CA ALA A 6 0.79 9.91 -11.60
C ALA A 6 0.95 10.70 -10.30
N GLN A 7 -0.15 10.99 -9.59
CA GLN A 7 -0.10 11.72 -8.33
C GLN A 7 0.68 10.98 -7.22
N PHE A 8 0.86 9.66 -7.38
CA PHE A 8 1.61 8.87 -6.40
C PHE A 8 3.12 8.92 -6.63
N ALA A 9 3.56 9.44 -7.77
CA ALA A 9 4.99 9.53 -8.06
C ALA A 9 5.67 10.45 -7.04
N GLY A 10 6.75 9.98 -6.45
CA GLY A 10 7.49 10.73 -5.44
C GLY A 10 6.85 10.74 -4.05
N ALA A 11 5.66 10.19 -3.89
CA ALA A 11 5.03 10.08 -2.56
C ALA A 11 5.68 8.95 -1.76
N ASN A 12 5.88 9.20 -0.46
CA ASN A 12 6.45 8.20 0.45
C ASN A 12 5.37 7.43 1.23
N TYR A 13 4.16 7.95 1.24
CA TYR A 13 3.03 7.35 1.95
C TYR A 13 1.80 7.43 1.09
N LEU A 14 0.93 6.44 1.24
CA LEU A 14 -0.44 6.58 0.78
C LEU A 14 -1.39 6.31 1.93
N ASN A 15 -2.54 6.95 1.89
CA ASN A 15 -3.61 6.71 2.84
C ASN A 15 -4.46 5.58 2.28
N LEU A 16 -4.58 4.50 3.05
CA LEU A 16 -5.37 3.33 2.67
C LEU A 16 -6.68 3.36 3.43
N GLU A 17 -7.80 3.38 2.70
CA GLU A 17 -9.11 3.25 3.28
C GLU A 17 -9.64 1.85 3.06
N THR A 18 -9.94 1.15 4.16
CA THR A 18 -10.58 -0.16 4.17
C THR A 18 -11.94 -0.01 4.82
N PHE A 19 -12.84 -0.97 4.62
CA PHE A 19 -14.23 -0.82 5.03
C PHE A 19 -14.64 -1.87 6.03
N ARG A 20 -15.30 -1.40 7.10
CA ARG A 20 -15.94 -2.29 8.08
C ARG A 20 -17.17 -2.94 7.44
N LYS A 21 -17.67 -3.98 8.09
CA LYS A 21 -18.90 -4.66 7.65
C LYS A 21 -20.10 -3.71 7.56
N THR A 22 -20.07 -2.65 8.36
CA THR A 22 -21.12 -1.60 8.35
C THR A 22 -20.99 -0.64 7.16
N GLY A 23 -19.89 -0.74 6.40
CA GLY A 23 -19.61 0.20 5.31
C GLY A 23 -18.77 1.40 5.72
N VAL A 24 -18.49 1.55 7.00
CA VAL A 24 -17.69 2.68 7.49
C VAL A 24 -16.24 2.51 7.08
N GLY A 25 -15.66 3.55 6.47
CA GLY A 25 -14.27 3.56 6.05
C GLY A 25 -13.32 3.82 7.20
N VAL A 26 -12.18 3.13 7.21
CA VAL A 26 -11.11 3.34 8.18
C VAL A 26 -9.84 3.63 7.39
N ARG A 27 -9.22 4.77 7.67
CA ARG A 27 -8.08 5.29 6.92
C ARG A 27 -6.80 5.17 7.74
N THR A 28 -5.72 4.72 7.10
CA THR A 28 -4.40 4.67 7.73
C THR A 28 -3.32 5.00 6.71
N PRO A 29 -2.32 5.84 7.10
CA PRO A 29 -1.16 6.04 6.24
C PRO A 29 -0.28 4.80 6.27
N VAL A 30 0.22 4.39 5.11
CA VAL A 30 1.07 3.22 4.98
C VAL A 30 2.20 3.51 4.01
N TRP A 31 3.29 2.75 4.14
CA TRP A 31 4.36 2.74 3.15
C TRP A 31 3.91 1.91 1.95
N PHE A 32 4.33 2.36 0.77
CA PHE A 32 3.95 1.67 -0.46
C PHE A 32 5.07 1.73 -1.50
N ALA A 33 5.03 0.78 -2.43
CA ALA A 33 5.85 0.82 -3.63
C ALA A 33 4.98 0.45 -4.82
N GLN A 34 5.10 1.19 -5.89
CA GLN A 34 4.39 0.91 -7.12
C GLN A 34 5.14 -0.13 -7.92
N ASP A 35 4.42 -1.13 -8.42
CA ASP A 35 5.00 -2.07 -9.37
C ASP A 35 5.07 -1.40 -10.74
N VAL A 36 6.28 -1.22 -11.23
CA VAL A 36 6.54 -0.60 -12.52
C VAL A 36 6.90 -1.63 -13.59
N SER A 37 6.72 -2.92 -13.30
CA SER A 37 6.95 -3.95 -14.30
C SER A 37 5.93 -3.80 -15.42
N HIS A 38 6.30 -4.21 -16.62
CA HIS A 38 5.50 -3.94 -17.81
C HIS A 38 4.80 -5.17 -18.36
N SER A 39 4.67 -6.21 -17.55
CA SER A 39 3.99 -7.43 -17.97
C SER A 39 2.50 -7.19 -18.28
N ALA A 40 1.90 -6.19 -17.60
CA ALA A 40 0.52 -5.80 -17.84
C ALA A 40 0.40 -4.28 -17.70
N PRO A 41 0.74 -3.51 -18.73
CA PRO A 41 0.84 -2.05 -18.61
C PRO A 41 -0.49 -1.34 -18.31
N SER A 42 -1.63 -2.01 -18.53
CA SER A 42 -2.94 -1.45 -18.20
C SER A 42 -3.30 -1.63 -16.73
N ILE A 43 -2.51 -2.39 -15.96
CA ILE A 43 -2.79 -2.68 -14.56
C ILE A 43 -1.73 -2.02 -13.69
N THR A 44 -2.19 -1.22 -12.74
CA THR A 44 -1.31 -0.62 -11.72
C THR A 44 -1.50 -1.33 -10.42
N VAL A 45 -0.41 -1.77 -9.80
CA VAL A 45 -0.42 -2.44 -8.51
C VAL A 45 0.48 -1.69 -7.55
N PHE A 46 -0.04 -1.41 -6.36
CA PHE A 46 0.74 -0.90 -5.24
C PHE A 46 0.92 -2.00 -4.21
N TYR A 47 2.15 -2.16 -3.71
CA TYR A 47 2.45 -3.08 -2.62
C TYR A 47 2.62 -2.27 -1.34
N LEU A 48 2.00 -2.74 -0.26
CA LEU A 48 1.95 -2.06 1.03
C LEU A 48 2.43 -2.98 2.13
N TYR A 49 3.06 -2.42 3.17
CA TYR A 49 3.35 -3.16 4.40
C TYR A 49 2.25 -2.96 5.42
N SER A 50 1.97 -4.03 6.16
CA SER A 50 1.10 -3.98 7.33
C SER A 50 1.56 -5.02 8.35
N GLU A 51 1.25 -4.81 9.62
CA GLU A 51 1.37 -5.88 10.60
C GLU A 51 0.30 -6.94 10.33
N ALA A 52 0.69 -8.22 10.45
CA ALA A 52 -0.17 -9.34 10.07
C ALA A 52 -1.50 -9.37 10.84
N GLY A 53 -1.49 -8.90 12.10
CA GLY A 53 -2.70 -8.86 12.93
C GLY A 53 -3.49 -7.57 12.87
N ALA A 54 -3.10 -6.63 12.00
CA ALA A 54 -3.77 -5.33 11.95
C ALA A 54 -5.22 -5.43 11.49
N GLY A 55 -6.03 -4.49 11.95
CA GLY A 55 -7.45 -4.44 11.59
C GLY A 55 -7.67 -4.31 10.09
N LYS A 56 -6.79 -3.57 9.38
CA LYS A 56 -6.91 -3.42 7.93
C LYS A 56 -6.80 -4.75 7.19
N VAL A 57 -5.97 -5.67 7.69
CA VAL A 57 -5.85 -7.01 7.10
C VAL A 57 -7.17 -7.77 7.24
N LYS A 58 -7.79 -7.71 8.41
CA LYS A 58 -9.08 -8.36 8.65
C LYS A 58 -10.17 -7.76 7.78
N ARG A 59 -10.19 -6.43 7.65
CA ARG A 59 -11.19 -5.77 6.83
C ARG A 59 -11.06 -6.12 5.35
N ILE A 60 -9.82 -6.22 4.85
CA ILE A 60 -9.57 -6.60 3.46
C ILE A 60 -10.02 -8.03 3.19
N ARG A 61 -9.82 -8.95 4.14
CA ARG A 61 -10.29 -10.33 3.99
C ARG A 61 -11.81 -10.41 3.88
N ASN A 62 -12.52 -9.51 4.58
CA ASN A 62 -13.98 -9.47 4.54
C ASN A 62 -14.50 -8.69 3.34
N ASN A 63 -13.77 -7.65 2.92
CA ASN A 63 -14.17 -6.80 1.81
C ASN A 63 -12.91 -6.30 1.10
N PRO A 64 -12.63 -6.80 -0.12
CA PRO A 64 -11.41 -6.43 -0.84
C PRO A 64 -11.45 -5.02 -1.43
N ARG A 65 -12.59 -4.35 -1.42
CA ARG A 65 -12.68 -2.97 -1.94
C ARG A 65 -11.92 -2.03 -1.03
N VAL A 66 -11.08 -1.18 -1.65
CA VAL A 66 -10.31 -0.18 -0.92
C VAL A 66 -10.26 1.11 -1.73
N ARG A 67 -9.82 2.18 -1.08
CA ARG A 67 -9.47 3.43 -1.75
C ARG A 67 -8.10 3.85 -1.27
N VAL A 68 -7.34 4.49 -2.15
CA VAL A 68 -6.01 5.00 -1.83
C VAL A 68 -5.87 6.43 -2.32
N ALA A 69 -5.07 7.21 -1.60
CA ALA A 69 -4.71 8.58 -2.01
C ALA A 69 -3.30 8.86 -1.51
N PRO A 70 -2.52 9.67 -2.22
CA PRO A 70 -1.22 10.07 -1.71
C PRO A 70 -1.41 10.90 -0.45
N CYS A 71 -0.52 10.71 0.54
CA CYS A 71 -0.61 11.45 1.78
C CYS A 71 0.77 11.67 2.37
N ASN A 72 0.81 12.47 3.45
CA ASN A 72 2.03 12.63 4.25
C ASN A 72 2.03 11.60 5.39
N MET A 73 3.05 11.66 6.24
CA MET A 73 3.23 10.72 7.35
C MET A 73 2.07 10.76 8.36
N ARG A 74 1.39 11.90 8.48
CA ARG A 74 0.25 12.06 9.38
C ARG A 74 -1.05 11.54 8.81
N GLY A 75 -1.06 11.21 7.50
CA GLY A 75 -2.27 10.79 6.81
C GLY A 75 -3.03 11.93 6.15
N ASP A 76 -2.48 13.14 6.12
CA ASP A 76 -3.12 14.25 5.41
C ASP A 76 -3.08 13.97 3.91
N VAL A 77 -4.25 13.95 3.28
CA VAL A 77 -4.39 13.60 1.87
C VAL A 77 -3.88 14.73 0.99
N LEU A 78 -3.01 14.38 0.05
CA LEU A 78 -2.33 15.34 -0.83
C LEU A 78 -2.85 15.27 -2.27
N GLY A 79 -3.86 14.47 -2.54
CA GLY A 79 -4.40 14.30 -3.88
C GLY A 79 -5.78 13.68 -3.85
N ALA A 80 -6.15 13.04 -4.94
CA ALA A 80 -7.49 12.46 -5.10
C ALA A 80 -7.50 10.99 -4.71
N TRP A 81 -8.63 10.55 -4.15
CA TRP A 81 -8.86 9.15 -3.85
C TRP A 81 -9.08 8.35 -5.14
N VAL A 82 -8.53 7.15 -5.17
CA VAL A 82 -8.64 6.22 -6.30
C VAL A 82 -9.16 4.89 -5.77
N ASP A 83 -10.10 4.30 -6.47
CA ASP A 83 -10.67 3.01 -6.10
C ASP A 83 -9.74 1.88 -6.54
N GLY A 84 -9.73 0.82 -5.74
CA GLY A 84 -8.93 -0.35 -6.03
C GLY A 84 -9.45 -1.58 -5.32
N ARG A 85 -8.75 -2.66 -5.53
CA ARG A 85 -9.05 -3.95 -4.93
C ARG A 85 -7.78 -4.50 -4.28
N ALA A 86 -7.88 -4.87 -3.02
CA ALA A 86 -6.75 -5.34 -2.24
C ALA A 86 -6.79 -6.85 -2.05
N ARG A 87 -5.60 -7.42 -1.96
CA ARG A 87 -5.43 -8.83 -1.59
C ARG A 87 -4.23 -8.97 -0.67
N ILE A 88 -4.28 -9.97 0.19
CA ILE A 88 -3.15 -10.31 1.05
C ILE A 88 -2.21 -11.18 0.23
N CYS A 89 -0.98 -10.73 0.04
CA CYS A 89 0.00 -11.45 -0.76
C CYS A 89 0.51 -12.69 -0.03
N GLN A 90 0.80 -13.73 -0.78
CA GLN A 90 1.36 -14.97 -0.26
C GLN A 90 2.52 -15.42 -1.16
N ASN A 91 3.45 -16.17 -0.58
CA ASN A 91 4.51 -16.84 -1.32
C ASN A 91 5.31 -15.87 -2.20
N ASP A 92 5.39 -16.15 -3.51
CA ASP A 92 6.21 -15.39 -4.43
C ASP A 92 5.77 -13.94 -4.58
N GLU A 93 4.47 -13.68 -4.55
CA GLU A 93 3.98 -12.32 -4.64
C GLU A 93 4.35 -11.50 -3.40
N ALA A 94 4.29 -12.12 -2.22
CA ALA A 94 4.70 -11.45 -0.98
C ALA A 94 6.20 -11.12 -1.03
N ALA A 95 7.03 -12.05 -1.50
CA ALA A 95 8.47 -11.83 -1.64
C ALA A 95 8.76 -10.71 -2.65
N TYR A 96 8.05 -10.70 -3.76
CA TYR A 96 8.22 -9.67 -4.78
C TYR A 96 7.84 -8.28 -4.26
N GLY A 97 6.70 -8.17 -3.61
CA GLY A 97 6.27 -6.91 -3.02
C GLY A 97 7.22 -6.41 -1.95
N GLN A 98 7.71 -7.32 -1.11
CA GLN A 98 8.70 -6.99 -0.09
C GLN A 98 9.98 -6.46 -0.71
N GLN A 99 10.42 -7.06 -1.81
CA GLN A 99 11.60 -6.60 -2.53
C GLN A 99 11.44 -5.18 -3.05
N LEU A 100 10.31 -4.86 -3.64
CA LEU A 100 10.03 -3.51 -4.14
C LEU A 100 9.99 -2.49 -3.01
N LEU A 101 9.35 -2.83 -1.90
CA LEU A 101 9.28 -1.96 -0.74
C LEU A 101 10.65 -1.72 -0.13
N THR A 102 11.44 -2.79 0.02
CA THR A 102 12.80 -2.70 0.55
C THR A 102 13.66 -1.81 -0.32
N ARG A 103 13.57 -1.97 -1.64
CA ARG A 103 14.35 -1.16 -2.59
C ARG A 103 14.01 0.32 -2.46
N LYS A 104 12.72 0.64 -2.41
CA LYS A 104 12.28 2.03 -2.33
C LYS A 104 12.77 2.70 -1.04
N TYR A 105 12.56 2.06 0.10
CA TYR A 105 12.82 2.70 1.39
C TYR A 105 14.26 2.59 1.85
N SER A 106 15.02 1.62 1.36
CA SER A 106 16.45 1.57 1.63
C SER A 106 17.22 2.69 0.94
N LEU A 107 16.69 3.22 -0.17
CA LEU A 107 17.26 4.38 -0.83
C LEU A 107 16.94 5.69 -0.11
N LEU A 108 15.92 5.68 0.75
CA LEU A 108 15.52 6.82 1.55
C LEU A 108 16.18 6.70 2.92
N LYS A 109 17.42 7.14 3.03
CA LYS A 109 18.25 6.96 4.23
C LYS A 109 17.57 7.41 5.52
N ILE A 110 16.65 8.37 5.42
CA ILE A 110 15.92 8.92 6.57
C ILE A 110 15.06 7.86 7.26
N LEU A 111 14.60 6.85 6.49
CA LEU A 111 13.69 5.83 6.98
C LEU A 111 14.38 4.50 7.29
N GLY A 112 15.71 4.42 7.07
CA GLY A 112 16.46 3.17 7.19
C GLY A 112 16.31 2.50 8.55
N ASP A 113 16.54 3.23 9.63
CA ASP A 113 16.46 2.68 10.98
C ASP A 113 15.03 2.28 11.34
N PHE A 114 14.08 3.11 10.96
CA PHE A 114 12.67 2.84 11.21
C PHE A 114 12.20 1.63 10.42
N PHE A 115 12.67 1.51 9.18
CA PHE A 115 12.36 0.37 8.32
C PHE A 115 12.92 -0.92 8.91
N SER A 116 14.15 -0.90 9.43
CA SER A 116 14.77 -2.06 10.06
C SER A 116 13.97 -2.53 11.26
N ARG A 117 13.48 -1.60 12.09
CA ARG A 117 12.63 -1.94 13.23
C ARG A 117 11.34 -2.60 12.77
N LEU A 118 10.73 -2.06 11.72
CA LEU A 118 9.50 -2.61 11.17
C LEU A 118 9.68 -4.05 10.72
N MET A 119 10.83 -4.36 10.14
CA MET A 119 11.12 -5.70 9.64
C MET A 119 11.30 -6.75 10.73
N HIS A 120 11.48 -6.35 11.99
CA HIS A 120 11.57 -7.28 13.12
C HIS A 120 10.19 -7.76 13.59
N HIS A 121 9.13 -7.08 13.19
CA HIS A 121 7.77 -7.52 13.50
C HIS A 121 7.23 -8.38 12.37
N LYS A 122 6.26 -9.23 12.71
CA LYS A 122 5.63 -10.07 11.69
C LYS A 122 4.84 -9.22 10.71
N GLN A 123 5.33 -9.14 9.48
CA GLN A 123 4.79 -8.29 8.44
C GLN A 123 3.95 -9.07 7.44
N THR A 124 2.99 -8.38 6.88
CA THR A 124 2.19 -8.86 5.76
C THR A 124 2.32 -7.85 4.63
N VAL A 125 2.37 -8.35 3.40
CA VAL A 125 2.36 -7.53 2.20
C VAL A 125 0.95 -7.55 1.62
N ILE A 126 0.43 -6.37 1.34
CA ILE A 126 -0.89 -6.19 0.72
C ILE A 126 -0.65 -5.65 -0.68
N ALA A 127 -1.31 -6.24 -1.68
CA ALA A 127 -1.31 -5.70 -3.03
C ALA A 127 -2.64 -4.98 -3.27
N VAL A 128 -2.55 -3.77 -3.81
CA VAL A 128 -3.73 -2.99 -4.22
C VAL A 128 -3.66 -2.82 -5.73
N GLU A 129 -4.60 -3.43 -6.42
CA GLU A 129 -4.76 -3.31 -7.85
C GLU A 129 -5.75 -2.18 -8.12
N ILE A 130 -5.30 -1.17 -8.88
CA ILE A 130 -6.13 0.00 -9.15
C ILE A 130 -7.11 -0.31 -10.26
N ASP A 131 -8.34 0.10 -10.08
CA ASP A 131 -9.41 -0.10 -11.07
C ASP A 131 -9.14 0.64 -12.38
#